data_4e474057b1e66e0b828ee1d0e83d3678
#
_entry.id   4e474057b1e66e0b828ee1d0e83d3678
#
_cell.length_a   1.000
_cell.length_b   1.000
_cell.length_c   1.000
_cell.angle_alpha   90.00
_cell.angle_beta   90.00
_cell.angle_gamma   90.00
#
_symmetry.space_group_name_H-M   'P 1'
#
loop_
_entity.id
_entity.type
_entity.pdbx_description
1 polymer ?
#
loop_
_entity_poly.entity_id
_entity_poly.type
_entity_poly.pdbx_seq_one_letter_code
_entity_poly.pdbx_strand_id
1 'polypeptide(L)'
;MKRIVVTGGNKGIGLAIVKRLLKEFSDTYIFLGSRNRERGEKAIDQIIIELGESVKSRVKVLDLDVTSDKSIQGAVVSVQKLLGGTGGSLYGLVNNAGGFEEGMSGKNIIDLNMYGVYRVTEAFLPLIEEKGKIYH
;
A
#
# COMPACT_ATOMS: atom_id res chain seq x y z
N MET A 1 9.85 1.85 -14.15
CA MET A 1 8.88 2.55 -13.28
C MET A 1 9.06 2.08 -11.83
N LYS A 2 9.07 2.98 -10.90
CA LYS A 2 9.21 2.67 -9.48
C LYS A 2 7.87 2.23 -8.90
N ARG A 3 7.80 1.00 -8.46
CA ARG A 3 6.57 0.41 -7.92
C ARG A 3 6.60 0.46 -6.40
N ILE A 4 5.56 1.03 -5.81
CA ILE A 4 5.50 1.31 -4.37
C ILE A 4 4.19 0.80 -3.80
N VAL A 5 4.26 0.08 -2.68
CA VAL A 5 3.09 -0.30 -1.89
C VAL A 5 2.90 0.71 -0.77
N VAL A 6 1.70 1.25 -0.64
CA VAL A 6 1.33 2.13 0.48
C VAL A 6 0.20 1.45 1.26
N THR A 7 0.48 1.02 2.48
CA THR A 7 -0.56 0.42 3.33
C THR A 7 -1.48 1.52 3.88
N GLY A 8 -2.77 1.23 4.00
CA GLY A 8 -3.73 2.22 4.47
C GLY A 8 -3.84 3.45 3.57
N GLY A 9 -3.71 3.26 2.26
CA GLY A 9 -3.67 4.35 1.28
C GLY A 9 -5.03 4.94 0.89
N ASN A 10 -6.13 4.42 1.43
CA ASN A 10 -7.48 4.82 1.02
C ASN A 10 -8.01 6.06 1.72
N LYS A 11 -7.36 6.54 2.75
CA LYS A 11 -7.80 7.74 3.49
C LYS A 11 -6.64 8.40 4.24
N GLY A 12 -6.88 9.61 4.74
CA GLY A 12 -5.97 10.33 5.62
C GLY A 12 -4.57 10.54 5.04
N ILE A 13 -3.57 10.32 5.86
CA ILE A 13 -2.16 10.52 5.50
C ILE A 13 -1.75 9.58 4.36
N GLY A 14 -2.19 8.33 4.39
CA GLY A 14 -1.87 7.36 3.33
C GLY A 14 -2.37 7.81 1.96
N LEU A 15 -3.60 8.30 1.89
CA LEU A 15 -4.16 8.83 0.65
C LEU A 15 -3.39 10.06 0.18
N ALA A 16 -3.01 10.94 1.10
CA ALA A 16 -2.20 12.12 0.78
C ALA A 16 -0.83 11.73 0.20
N ILE A 17 -0.20 10.69 0.75
CA ILE A 17 1.06 10.15 0.25
C ILE A 17 0.88 9.63 -1.18
N VAL A 18 -0.16 8.85 -1.43
CA VAL A 18 -0.44 8.30 -2.78
C VAL A 18 -0.62 9.43 -3.79
N LYS A 19 -1.44 10.42 -3.46
CA LYS A 19 -1.65 11.59 -4.34
C LYS A 19 -0.35 12.33 -4.64
N ARG A 20 0.46 12.56 -3.61
CA ARG A 20 1.73 13.29 -3.74
C ARG A 20 2.71 12.54 -4.64
N LEU A 21 2.84 11.24 -4.44
CA LEU A 21 3.71 10.41 -5.26
C LEU A 21 3.29 10.42 -6.73
N LEU A 22 1.99 10.28 -6.99
CA LEU A 22 1.46 10.29 -8.35
C LEU A 22 1.62 11.64 -9.03
N LYS A 23 1.45 12.73 -8.28
CA LYS A 23 1.54 14.09 -8.80
C LYS A 23 2.97 14.51 -9.11
N GLU A 24 3.91 14.23 -8.21
CA GLU A 24 5.27 14.75 -8.31
C GLU A 24 6.25 13.82 -9.03
N PHE A 25 5.95 12.52 -9.09
CA PHE A 25 6.86 11.54 -9.67
C PHE A 25 6.15 10.74 -10.75
N SER A 26 6.27 11.18 -11.98
CA SER A 26 5.61 10.55 -13.14
C SER A 26 6.07 9.10 -13.39
N ASP A 27 7.21 8.71 -12.84
CA ASP A 27 7.81 7.38 -12.97
C ASP A 27 7.47 6.48 -11.78
N THR A 28 6.25 6.58 -11.25
CA THR A 28 5.78 5.75 -10.15
C THR A 28 4.52 4.98 -10.49
N TYR A 29 4.44 3.76 -9.97
CA TYR A 29 3.24 2.95 -9.97
C TYR A 29 2.90 2.60 -8.51
N ILE A 30 1.69 2.92 -8.08
CA ILE A 30 1.29 2.80 -6.67
C ILE A 30 0.29 1.67 -6.49
N PHE A 31 0.61 0.74 -5.59
CA PHE A 31 -0.35 -0.21 -5.03
C PHE A 31 -0.96 0.43 -3.80
N LEU A 32 -2.20 0.86 -3.92
CA LEU A 32 -2.94 1.51 -2.83
C LEU A 32 -3.54 0.43 -1.93
N GLY A 33 -2.88 0.15 -0.82
CA GLY A 33 -3.32 -0.87 0.13
C GLY A 33 -4.56 -0.40 0.89
N SER A 34 -5.60 -1.23 0.89
CA SER A 34 -6.84 -0.98 1.62
C SER A 34 -7.42 -2.31 2.09
N ARG A 35 -7.86 -2.36 3.34
CA ARG A 35 -8.56 -3.55 3.86
C ARG A 35 -9.99 -3.67 3.33
N ASN A 36 -10.51 -2.63 2.72
CA ASN A 36 -11.81 -2.61 2.09
C ASN A 36 -11.66 -2.18 0.64
N ARG A 37 -11.96 -3.10 -0.29
CA ARG A 37 -11.77 -2.85 -1.72
C ARG A 37 -12.62 -1.69 -2.23
N GLU A 38 -13.87 -1.59 -1.78
CA GLU A 38 -14.78 -0.53 -2.19
C GLU A 38 -14.24 0.84 -1.79
N ARG A 39 -13.74 0.99 -0.58
CA ARG A 39 -13.11 2.23 -0.12
C ARG A 39 -11.85 2.56 -0.90
N GLY A 40 -11.07 1.55 -1.23
CA GLY A 40 -9.89 1.70 -2.07
C GLY A 40 -10.24 2.19 -3.47
N GLU A 41 -11.27 1.64 -4.10
CA GLU A 41 -11.73 2.06 -5.43
C GLU A 41 -12.28 3.49 -5.40
N LYS A 42 -13.03 3.87 -4.37
CA LYS A 42 -13.50 5.25 -4.18
C LYS A 42 -12.35 6.24 -4.03
N ALA A 43 -11.30 5.84 -3.32
CA ALA A 43 -10.10 6.67 -3.16
C ALA A 43 -9.42 6.90 -4.51
N ILE A 44 -9.32 5.87 -5.34
CA ILE A 44 -8.75 5.99 -6.69
C ILE A 44 -9.61 6.91 -7.55
N ASP A 45 -10.94 6.79 -7.51
CA ASP A 45 -11.84 7.69 -8.23
C ASP A 45 -11.59 9.14 -7.83
N GLN A 46 -11.43 9.41 -6.56
CA GLN A 46 -11.12 10.75 -6.06
C GLN A 46 -9.77 11.25 -6.57
N ILE A 47 -8.76 10.39 -6.59
CA ILE A 47 -7.43 10.72 -7.11
C ILE A 47 -7.52 11.11 -8.59
N ILE A 48 -8.26 10.35 -9.39
CA ILE A 48 -8.44 10.61 -10.81
C ILE A 48 -9.15 11.95 -11.03
N ILE A 49 -10.18 12.25 -10.24
CA ILE A 49 -10.87 13.54 -10.30
C ILE A 49 -9.92 14.70 -10.04
N GLU A 50 -9.04 14.57 -9.04
CA GLU A 50 -8.11 15.63 -8.66
C GLU A 50 -6.90 15.76 -9.58
N LEU A 51 -6.34 14.65 -10.05
CA LEU A 51 -5.07 14.63 -10.80
C LEU A 51 -5.23 14.37 -12.30
N GLY A 52 -6.40 13.94 -12.73
CA GLY A 52 -6.70 13.65 -14.13
C GLY A 52 -6.59 12.17 -14.50
N GLU A 53 -7.13 11.82 -15.67
CA GLU A 53 -7.19 10.45 -16.17
C GLU A 53 -5.81 9.80 -16.39
N SER A 54 -4.78 10.60 -16.59
CA SER A 54 -3.41 10.09 -16.85
C SER A 54 -2.86 9.24 -15.71
N VAL A 55 -3.31 9.45 -14.47
CA VAL A 55 -2.82 8.67 -13.32
C VAL A 55 -3.49 7.31 -13.20
N LYS A 56 -4.61 7.08 -13.90
CA LYS A 56 -5.39 5.84 -13.79
C LYS A 56 -4.57 4.59 -14.08
N SER A 57 -3.64 4.66 -15.01
CA SER A 57 -2.76 3.53 -15.37
C SER A 57 -1.61 3.30 -14.39
N ARG A 58 -1.45 4.17 -13.40
CA ARG A 58 -0.33 4.13 -12.44
C ARG A 58 -0.75 3.91 -10.99
N VAL A 59 -2.01 3.53 -10.75
CA VAL A 59 -2.50 3.26 -9.41
C VAL A 59 -3.50 2.10 -9.44
N LYS A 60 -3.39 1.22 -8.46
CA LYS A 60 -4.29 0.06 -8.35
C LYS A 60 -4.55 -0.26 -6.88
N VAL A 61 -5.79 -0.66 -6.56
CA VAL A 61 -6.12 -1.14 -5.23
C VAL A 61 -5.45 -2.48 -4.97
N LEU A 62 -4.87 -2.61 -3.80
CA LEU A 62 -4.33 -3.85 -3.27
C LEU A 62 -5.12 -4.21 -2.01
N ASP A 63 -5.83 -5.34 -2.06
CA ASP A 63 -6.55 -5.83 -0.88
C ASP A 63 -5.53 -6.22 0.17
N LEU A 64 -5.47 -5.45 1.25
CA LEU A 64 -4.46 -5.63 2.28
C LEU A 64 -4.97 -5.20 3.66
N ASP A 65 -5.19 -6.20 4.51
CA ASP A 65 -5.45 -6.03 5.94
C ASP A 65 -4.18 -6.43 6.69
N VAL A 66 -3.51 -5.46 7.29
CA VAL A 66 -2.22 -5.67 7.95
C VAL A 66 -2.33 -6.49 9.24
N THR A 67 -3.55 -6.78 9.71
CA THR A 67 -3.79 -7.63 10.87
C THR A 67 -4.04 -9.11 10.50
N SER A 68 -4.08 -9.42 9.21
CA SER A 68 -4.37 -10.76 8.70
C SER A 68 -3.21 -11.32 7.86
N ASP A 69 -2.58 -12.38 8.34
CA ASP A 69 -1.50 -13.05 7.60
C ASP A 69 -1.98 -13.57 6.25
N LYS A 70 -3.20 -14.09 6.19
CA LYS A 70 -3.80 -14.56 4.93
C LYS A 70 -3.95 -13.42 3.92
N SER A 71 -4.42 -12.26 4.39
CA SER A 71 -4.56 -11.07 3.55
C SER A 71 -3.20 -10.59 3.03
N ILE A 72 -2.20 -10.55 3.90
CA ILE A 72 -0.84 -10.14 3.54
C ILE A 72 -0.25 -11.09 2.49
N GLN A 73 -0.38 -12.39 2.66
CA GLN A 73 0.12 -13.36 1.68
C GLN A 73 -0.59 -13.24 0.34
N GLY A 74 -1.91 -13.03 0.35
CA GLY A 74 -2.67 -12.77 -0.86
C GLY A 74 -2.22 -11.51 -1.58
N ALA A 75 -1.91 -10.44 -0.83
CA ALA A 75 -1.38 -9.20 -1.39
C ALA A 75 0.00 -9.42 -2.03
N VAL A 76 0.88 -10.16 -1.38
CA VAL A 76 2.21 -10.50 -1.93
C VAL A 76 2.06 -11.23 -3.26
N VAL A 77 1.19 -12.23 -3.34
CA VAL A 77 0.93 -12.98 -4.58
C VAL A 77 0.41 -12.06 -5.68
N SER A 78 -0.52 -11.16 -5.34
CA SER A 78 -1.08 -10.21 -6.31
C SER A 78 -0.01 -9.27 -6.87
N VAL A 79 0.86 -8.76 -6.00
CA VAL A 79 1.96 -7.88 -6.41
C VAL A 79 2.97 -8.64 -7.28
N GLN A 80 3.34 -9.86 -6.90
CA GLN A 80 4.26 -10.68 -7.69
C GLN A 80 3.76 -10.90 -9.13
N LYS A 81 2.47 -11.18 -9.28
CA LYS A 81 1.86 -11.35 -10.61
C LYS A 81 1.97 -10.07 -11.45
N LEU A 82 1.73 -8.92 -10.85
CA LEU A 82 1.78 -7.64 -11.54
C LEU A 82 3.21 -7.19 -11.83
N LEU A 83 4.19 -7.68 -11.07
CA LEU A 83 5.61 -7.42 -11.32
C LEU A 83 6.20 -8.33 -12.41
N GLY A 84 5.43 -9.28 -12.94
CA GLY A 84 5.90 -10.19 -13.98
C GLY A 84 6.64 -11.42 -13.44
N GLY A 85 6.29 -11.86 -12.23
CA GLY A 85 6.91 -13.02 -11.61
C GLY A 85 8.24 -12.69 -10.91
N THR A 86 9.25 -13.56 -11.07
CA THR A 86 10.52 -13.45 -10.32
C THR A 86 11.44 -12.33 -10.81
N GLY A 87 11.18 -11.77 -11.99
CA GLY A 87 12.03 -10.72 -12.55
C GLY A 87 11.67 -9.30 -12.14
N GLY A 88 10.50 -9.10 -11.51
CA GLY A 88 10.04 -7.79 -11.08
C GLY A 88 10.33 -7.52 -9.63
N SER A 89 10.49 -6.24 -9.28
CA SER A 89 10.78 -5.84 -7.91
C SER A 89 10.03 -4.58 -7.51
N LEU A 90 9.83 -4.41 -6.20
CA LEU A 90 9.30 -3.19 -5.60
C LEU A 90 10.43 -2.21 -5.33
N TYR A 91 10.19 -0.95 -5.62
CA TYR A 91 11.08 0.13 -5.21
C TYR A 91 10.87 0.52 -3.75
N GLY A 92 9.63 0.47 -3.26
CA GLY A 92 9.35 0.94 -1.92
C GLY A 92 8.13 0.32 -1.27
N LEU A 93 8.15 0.38 0.06
CA LEU A 93 7.04 0.01 0.92
C LEU A 93 6.85 1.13 1.94
N VAL A 94 5.66 1.71 1.97
CA VAL A 94 5.27 2.71 2.96
C VAL A 94 4.29 2.09 3.95
N ASN A 95 4.75 1.86 5.17
CA ASN A 95 3.94 1.31 6.26
C ASN A 95 3.17 2.44 6.93
N ASN A 96 2.01 2.79 6.37
CA ASN A 96 1.15 3.85 6.87
C ASN A 96 -0.07 3.32 7.64
N ALA A 97 -0.52 2.10 7.36
CA ALA A 97 -1.67 1.52 8.07
C ALA A 97 -1.36 1.44 9.57
N GLY A 98 -2.29 1.94 10.37
CA GLY A 98 -2.12 2.03 11.80
C GLY A 98 -3.02 3.11 12.36
N GLY A 99 -2.78 3.49 13.62
CA GLY A 99 -3.51 4.57 14.25
C GLY A 99 -4.31 4.11 15.47
N PHE A 100 -5.25 4.95 15.84
CA PHE A 100 -6.10 4.76 16.99
C PHE A 100 -7.54 5.10 16.61
N GLU A 101 -8.46 4.19 16.91
CA GLU A 101 -9.89 4.44 16.78
C GLU A 101 -10.53 4.35 18.14
N GLU A 102 -11.49 5.23 18.42
CA GLU A 102 -12.21 5.23 19.68
C GLU A 102 -12.87 3.85 19.91
N GLY A 103 -12.75 3.32 21.12
CA GLY A 103 -13.24 1.99 21.45
C GLY A 103 -12.29 0.84 21.12
N MET A 104 -11.16 1.10 20.52
CA MET A 104 -10.16 0.10 20.19
C MET A 104 -9.45 -0.38 21.45
N SER A 105 -9.28 -1.70 21.64
CA SER A 105 -8.55 -2.24 22.78
C SER A 105 -7.05 -2.00 22.66
N GLY A 106 -6.33 -1.99 23.78
CA GLY A 106 -4.88 -1.87 23.78
C GLY A 106 -4.19 -2.95 22.95
N LYS A 107 -4.70 -4.19 23.01
CA LYS A 107 -4.20 -5.30 22.20
C LYS A 107 -4.36 -5.02 20.69
N ASN A 108 -5.50 -4.51 20.28
CA ASN A 108 -5.76 -4.20 18.88
C ASN A 108 -4.88 -3.06 18.37
N ILE A 109 -4.62 -2.07 19.22
CA ILE A 109 -3.71 -0.96 18.90
C ILE A 109 -2.28 -1.49 18.67
N ILE A 110 -1.79 -2.36 19.54
CA ILE A 110 -0.47 -2.98 19.42
C ILE A 110 -0.40 -3.86 18.18
N ASP A 111 -1.43 -4.68 17.93
CA ASP A 111 -1.48 -5.55 16.77
C ASP A 111 -1.41 -4.74 15.47
N LEU A 112 -2.18 -3.66 15.39
CA LEU A 112 -2.20 -2.80 14.20
C LEU A 112 -0.89 -2.04 14.00
N ASN A 113 -0.37 -1.39 15.04
CA ASN A 113 0.74 -0.44 14.91
C ASN A 113 2.13 -1.07 15.01
N MET A 114 2.26 -2.21 15.65
CA MET A 114 3.54 -2.90 15.80
C MET A 114 3.62 -4.17 14.98
N TYR A 115 2.77 -5.14 15.27
CA TYR A 115 2.82 -6.44 14.59
C TYR A 115 2.36 -6.36 13.14
N GLY A 116 1.44 -5.46 12.81
CA GLY A 116 1.03 -5.23 11.44
C GLY A 116 2.20 -4.77 10.57
N VAL A 117 2.97 -3.79 11.05
CA VAL A 117 4.17 -3.30 10.35
C VAL A 117 5.19 -4.42 10.16
N TYR A 118 5.44 -5.20 11.22
CA TYR A 118 6.38 -6.32 11.17
C TYR A 118 5.96 -7.38 10.14
N ARG A 119 4.70 -7.82 10.20
CA ARG A 119 4.16 -8.84 9.28
C ARG A 119 4.27 -8.40 7.82
N VAL A 120 3.87 -7.17 7.53
CA VAL A 120 3.91 -6.64 6.16
C VAL A 120 5.35 -6.50 5.67
N THR A 121 6.21 -5.94 6.50
CA THR A 121 7.62 -5.75 6.13
C THR A 121 8.29 -7.08 5.82
N GLU A 122 8.14 -8.08 6.69
CA GLU A 122 8.70 -9.42 6.47
C GLU A 122 8.17 -10.06 5.18
N ALA A 123 6.87 -9.91 4.92
CA ALA A 123 6.24 -10.53 3.76
C ALA A 123 6.70 -9.90 2.44
N PHE A 124 6.85 -8.58 2.38
CA PHE A 124 7.24 -7.86 1.16
C PHE A 124 8.74 -7.70 0.98
N LEU A 125 9.54 -7.92 2.03
CA LEU A 125 10.98 -7.73 1.97
C LEU A 125 11.67 -8.46 0.79
N PRO A 126 11.31 -9.72 0.48
CA PRO A 126 11.92 -10.42 -0.65
C PRO A 126 11.63 -9.79 -2.02
N LEU A 127 10.59 -8.97 -2.13
CA LEU A 127 10.22 -8.30 -3.38
C LEU A 127 10.88 -6.94 -3.54
N ILE A 128 11.42 -6.37 -2.48
CA ILE A 128 12.02 -5.03 -2.51
C ILE A 128 13.40 -5.11 -3.17
N GLU A 129 13.65 -4.25 -4.15
CA GLU A 129 14.94 -4.20 -4.82
C GLU A 129 16.07 -3.74 -3.89
N GLU A 130 17.31 -4.05 -4.25
CA GLU A 130 18.48 -3.78 -3.41
C GLU A 130 18.59 -2.31 -2.97
N LYS A 131 18.26 -1.38 -3.88
CA LYS A 131 18.28 0.06 -3.59
C LYS A 131 16.91 0.60 -3.16
N GLY A 132 15.99 -0.30 -2.83
CA GLY A 132 14.65 0.08 -2.42
C GLY A 132 14.60 0.68 -1.03
N LYS A 133 13.42 1.22 -0.70
CA LYS A 133 13.19 1.95 0.53
C LYS A 133 12.00 1.38 1.31
N ILE A 134 12.12 1.38 2.63
CA ILE A 134 11.01 1.05 3.53
C ILE A 134 10.80 2.25 4.45
N TYR A 135 9.58 2.75 4.50
CA TYR A 135 9.19 3.87 5.35
C TYR A 135 8.12 3.42 6.36
N HIS A 136 8.24 3.89 7.56
CA HIS A 136 7.29 3.61 8.65
C HIS A 136 6.56 4.87 9.11
#